data_ca28ac66beeaf540704bd235f491450a
#
_entry.id   ca28ac66beeaf540704bd235f491450a
#
_cell.length_a   1.000
_cell.length_b   1.000
_cell.length_c   1.000
_cell.angle_alpha   90.00
_cell.angle_beta   90.00
_cell.angle_gamma   90.00
#
_symmetry.space_group_name_H-M   'P 1'
#
loop_
_entity.id
_entity.type
_entity.pdbx_description
1 polymer ?
#
loop_
_entity_poly.entity_id
_entity_poly.type
_entity_poly.pdbx_seq_one_letter_code
_entity_poly.pdbx_strand_id
1 'polypeptide(L)'
;MFDKLEKHHVGIIITNDQRVILEKKSIFFHEDVTQGTHVSFVMDNELGMYREYIVQEGRVAKIKPGFYHFCYNIPDLKTMEKIERFIRDKRLGYPVTKLEKSGSSECGWVKFYFLKNHGVIELNLLENPSV
;
A
#
# COMPACT_ATOMS: atom_id res chain seq x y z
N MET A 1 -7.03 -4.65 16.45
CA MET A 1 -6.57 -3.26 16.18
C MET A 1 -6.78 -2.85 14.73
N PHE A 2 -6.29 -3.65 13.77
CA PHE A 2 -6.38 -3.30 12.35
C PHE A 2 -7.81 -3.30 11.81
N ASP A 3 -8.70 -4.10 12.37
CA ASP A 3 -10.10 -4.14 11.99
C ASP A 3 -10.85 -2.82 12.23
N LYS A 4 -10.30 -1.94 13.06
CA LYS A 4 -10.87 -0.62 13.36
C LYS A 4 -10.30 0.50 12.51
N LEU A 5 -9.29 0.20 11.69
CA LEU A 5 -8.66 1.19 10.83
C LEU A 5 -9.37 1.23 9.47
N GLU A 6 -9.45 2.43 8.92
CA GLU A 6 -9.98 2.61 7.57
C GLU A 6 -9.00 2.03 6.55
N LYS A 7 -9.49 1.20 5.64
CA LYS A 7 -8.70 0.70 4.53
C LYS A 7 -8.78 1.68 3.36
N HIS A 8 -7.62 2.09 2.86
CA HIS A 8 -7.53 2.93 1.68
C HIS A 8 -7.61 2.09 0.40
N HIS A 9 -6.83 1.03 0.35
CA HIS A 9 -6.80 0.19 -0.85
C HIS A 9 -6.32 -1.22 -0.55
N VAL A 10 -6.57 -2.10 -1.53
CA VAL A 10 -5.95 -3.41 -1.64
C VAL A 10 -4.96 -3.35 -2.80
N GLY A 11 -3.72 -3.75 -2.56
CA GLY A 11 -2.67 -3.78 -3.58
C GLY A 11 -2.65 -5.13 -4.30
N ILE A 12 -2.60 -5.09 -5.62
CA ILE A 12 -2.61 -6.27 -6.48
C ILE A 12 -1.44 -6.17 -7.46
N ILE A 13 -0.52 -7.10 -7.40
CA ILE A 13 0.60 -7.17 -8.35
C ILE A 13 0.09 -7.77 -9.66
N ILE A 14 0.40 -7.11 -10.77
CA ILE A 14 0.03 -7.56 -12.11
C ILE A 14 1.26 -7.65 -13.01
N THR A 15 1.15 -8.47 -14.05
CA THR A 15 2.18 -8.56 -15.10
C THR A 15 2.01 -7.44 -16.11
N ASN A 16 3.03 -7.22 -16.94
CA ASN A 16 2.92 -6.27 -18.07
C ASN A 16 1.82 -6.67 -19.04
N ASP A 17 1.62 -7.96 -19.28
CA ASP A 17 0.54 -8.42 -20.15
C ASP A 17 -0.82 -8.05 -19.60
N GLN A 18 -1.01 -8.22 -18.29
CA GLN A 18 -2.25 -7.81 -17.62
C GLN A 18 -2.44 -6.29 -17.68
N ARG A 19 -1.36 -5.52 -17.55
CA ARG A 19 -1.40 -4.07 -17.69
C ARG A 19 -1.93 -3.67 -19.07
N VAL A 20 -1.44 -4.29 -20.14
CA VAL A 20 -1.90 -4.00 -21.50
C VAL A 20 -3.39 -4.24 -21.64
N ILE A 21 -3.89 -5.35 -21.06
CA ILE A 21 -5.33 -5.67 -21.08
C ILE A 21 -6.13 -4.59 -20.34
N LEU A 22 -5.66 -4.15 -19.18
CA LEU A 22 -6.35 -3.12 -18.39
C LEU A 22 -6.35 -1.76 -19.11
N GLU A 23 -5.24 -1.40 -19.75
CA GLU A 23 -5.16 -0.16 -20.53
C GLU A 23 -6.14 -0.15 -21.68
N LYS A 24 -6.40 -1.29 -22.32
CA LYS A 24 -7.42 -1.42 -23.34
C LYS A 24 -8.83 -1.20 -22.81
N LYS A 25 -9.02 -1.36 -21.51
CA LYS A 25 -10.30 -1.09 -20.82
C LYS A 25 -10.34 0.31 -20.22
N SER A 26 -9.46 1.21 -20.67
CA SER A 26 -9.36 2.60 -20.21
C SER A 26 -8.92 2.74 -18.76
N ILE A 27 -8.16 1.80 -18.23
CA ILE A 27 -7.50 1.90 -16.93
C ILE A 27 -6.08 2.35 -17.19
N PHE A 28 -5.74 3.58 -16.75
CA PHE A 28 -4.46 4.20 -17.06
C PHE A 28 -3.53 4.17 -15.85
N PHE A 29 -2.26 3.97 -16.12
CA PHE A 29 -1.22 3.83 -15.11
C PHE A 29 -0.37 5.09 -15.03
N HIS A 30 0.09 5.41 -13.83
CA HIS A 30 1.05 6.49 -13.60
C HIS A 30 2.27 5.94 -12.88
N GLU A 31 3.38 6.67 -12.97
CA GLU A 31 4.63 6.24 -12.34
C GLU A 31 4.59 6.49 -10.84
N ASP A 32 4.98 5.47 -10.08
CA ASP A 32 5.29 5.59 -8.66
C ASP A 32 6.82 5.59 -8.53
N VAL A 33 7.40 6.77 -8.44
CA VAL A 33 8.86 6.94 -8.47
C VAL A 33 9.53 6.35 -7.23
N THR A 34 8.83 6.32 -6.10
CA THR A 34 9.38 5.77 -4.85
C THR A 34 9.61 4.26 -4.97
N GLN A 35 8.67 3.55 -5.59
CA GLN A 35 8.75 2.11 -5.77
C GLN A 35 9.34 1.69 -7.12
N GLY A 36 9.53 2.63 -8.04
CA GLY A 36 10.07 2.35 -9.37
C GLY A 36 9.14 1.51 -10.23
N THR A 37 7.84 1.69 -10.09
CA THR A 37 6.84 0.93 -10.84
C THR A 37 5.75 1.86 -11.35
N HIS A 38 4.78 1.29 -12.05
CA HIS A 38 3.59 1.99 -12.51
C HIS A 38 2.37 1.42 -11.80
N VAL A 39 1.46 2.29 -11.37
CA VAL A 39 0.29 1.92 -10.61
C VAL A 39 -0.97 2.58 -11.16
N SER A 40 -2.11 1.97 -10.86
CA SER A 40 -3.42 2.55 -11.16
C SER A 40 -4.37 2.28 -10.00
N PHE A 41 -5.05 3.33 -9.52
CA PHE A 41 -6.06 3.21 -8.49
C PHE A 41 -7.44 3.23 -9.12
N VAL A 42 -8.22 2.18 -8.86
CA VAL A 42 -9.58 2.04 -9.37
C VAL A 42 -10.51 1.80 -8.19
N MET A 43 -11.52 2.65 -8.03
CA MET A 43 -12.50 2.47 -6.94
C MET A 43 -13.29 1.20 -7.16
N ASP A 44 -13.35 0.37 -6.12
CA ASP A 44 -14.20 -0.82 -6.08
C ASP A 44 -15.35 -0.54 -5.12
N ASN A 45 -16.53 -0.29 -5.67
CA ASN A 45 -17.70 0.07 -4.87
C ASN A 45 -18.21 -1.07 -4.00
N GLU A 46 -17.99 -2.31 -4.42
CA GLU A 46 -18.39 -3.48 -3.62
C GLU A 46 -17.51 -3.64 -2.39
N LEU A 47 -16.21 -3.38 -2.54
CA LEU A 47 -15.27 -3.46 -1.42
C LEU A 47 -15.27 -2.19 -0.56
N GLY A 48 -15.75 -1.08 -1.10
CA GLY A 48 -15.72 0.21 -0.42
C GLY A 48 -14.32 0.78 -0.29
N MET A 49 -13.39 0.38 -1.14
CA MET A 49 -12.01 0.87 -1.15
C MET A 49 -11.44 0.79 -2.56
N TYR A 50 -10.29 1.45 -2.77
CA TYR A 50 -9.58 1.36 -4.04
C TYR A 50 -8.95 -0.01 -4.22
N ARG A 51 -8.87 -0.47 -5.47
CA ARG A 51 -7.87 -1.44 -5.90
C ARG A 51 -6.69 -0.69 -6.49
N GLU A 52 -5.50 -1.00 -6.04
CA GLU A 52 -4.27 -0.50 -6.63
C GLU A 52 -3.64 -1.63 -7.45
N TYR A 53 -3.65 -1.47 -8.77
CA TYR A 53 -2.91 -2.37 -9.65
C TYR A 53 -1.47 -1.91 -9.72
N ILE A 54 -0.52 -2.79 -9.42
CA ILE A 54 0.90 -2.49 -9.31
C ILE A 54 1.64 -3.37 -10.31
N VAL A 55 2.31 -2.76 -11.28
CA VAL A 55 3.07 -3.52 -12.28
C VAL A 55 4.29 -4.17 -11.62
N GLN A 56 4.54 -5.44 -11.95
CA GLN A 56 5.64 -6.24 -11.41
C GLN A 56 6.98 -5.73 -11.95
N GLU A 57 7.49 -4.65 -11.38
CA GLU A 57 8.76 -4.01 -11.73
C GLU A 57 9.29 -3.24 -10.52
N GLY A 58 10.51 -2.69 -10.59
CA GLY A 58 11.12 -1.93 -9.50
C GLY A 58 11.24 -2.74 -8.21
N ARG A 59 10.83 -2.15 -7.09
CA ARG A 59 10.88 -2.79 -5.78
C ARG A 59 10.01 -4.06 -5.69
N VAL A 60 8.99 -4.17 -6.52
CA VAL A 60 8.06 -5.31 -6.50
C VAL A 60 8.33 -6.31 -7.64
N ALA A 61 9.44 -6.18 -8.34
CA ALA A 61 9.77 -7.02 -9.50
C ALA A 61 9.77 -8.53 -9.19
N LYS A 62 10.09 -8.91 -7.96
CA LYS A 62 10.20 -10.32 -7.54
C LYS A 62 8.99 -10.80 -6.76
N ILE A 63 7.97 -9.97 -6.62
CA ILE A 63 6.75 -10.34 -5.90
C ILE A 63 5.77 -10.96 -6.90
N LYS A 64 5.20 -12.10 -6.52
CA LYS A 64 4.28 -12.84 -7.39
C LYS A 64 3.04 -12.02 -7.72
N PRO A 65 2.50 -12.12 -8.95
CA PRO A 65 1.22 -11.53 -9.28
C PRO A 65 0.10 -12.02 -8.35
N GLY A 66 -0.84 -11.14 -8.07
CA GLY A 66 -1.97 -11.40 -7.20
C GLY A 66 -1.99 -10.46 -6.01
N PHE A 67 -2.74 -10.83 -4.98
CA PHE A 67 -2.84 -10.03 -3.75
C PHE A 67 -1.46 -9.76 -3.16
N TYR A 68 -1.22 -8.50 -2.80
CA TYR A 68 0.04 -8.08 -2.19
C TYR A 68 -0.16 -7.55 -0.78
N HIS A 69 -0.99 -6.51 -0.59
CA HIS A 69 -1.16 -5.89 0.72
C HIS A 69 -2.50 -5.19 0.84
N PHE A 70 -2.91 -4.94 2.11
CA PHE A 70 -3.89 -3.91 2.42
C PHE A 70 -3.17 -2.66 2.88
N CYS A 71 -3.70 -1.51 2.50
CA CYS A 71 -3.24 -0.21 2.99
C CYS A 71 -4.28 0.36 3.95
N TYR A 72 -3.82 0.78 5.13
CA TYR A 72 -4.65 1.37 6.16
C TYR A 72 -4.34 2.86 6.28
N ASN A 73 -5.39 3.68 6.35
CA ASN A 73 -5.25 5.11 6.61
C ASN A 73 -5.01 5.36 8.09
N ILE A 74 -3.96 6.12 8.37
CA ILE A 74 -3.56 6.48 9.73
C ILE A 74 -3.68 7.99 9.84
N PRO A 75 -4.58 8.52 10.70
CA PRO A 75 -4.88 9.95 10.72
C PRO A 75 -3.73 10.83 11.17
N ASP A 76 -2.91 10.36 12.12
CA ASP A 76 -1.88 11.19 12.72
C ASP A 76 -0.69 10.37 13.23
N LEU A 77 0.40 11.08 13.55
CA LEU A 77 1.63 10.46 14.07
C LEU A 77 1.40 9.72 15.38
N LYS A 78 0.56 10.25 16.23
CA LYS A 78 0.28 9.62 17.53
C LYS A 78 -0.35 8.24 17.35
N THR A 79 -1.27 8.12 16.42
CA THR A 79 -1.89 6.83 16.07
C THR A 79 -0.86 5.90 15.45
N MET A 80 -0.01 6.43 14.56
CA MET A 80 1.08 5.65 13.95
C MET A 80 1.98 5.06 15.03
N GLU A 81 2.41 5.87 15.98
CA GLU A 81 3.28 5.42 17.08
C GLU A 81 2.62 4.35 17.94
N LYS A 82 1.32 4.47 18.19
CA LYS A 82 0.57 3.45 18.94
C LYS A 82 0.55 2.12 18.19
N ILE A 83 0.34 2.16 16.88
CA ILE A 83 0.30 0.96 16.05
C ILE A 83 1.69 0.31 16.02
N GLU A 84 2.74 1.11 15.81
CA GLU A 84 4.12 0.60 15.77
C GLU A 84 4.52 -0.01 17.10
N ARG A 85 4.14 0.61 18.20
CA ARG A 85 4.40 0.08 19.54
C ARG A 85 3.66 -1.23 19.76
N PHE A 86 2.40 -1.30 19.34
CA PHE A 86 1.60 -2.53 19.45
C PHE A 86 2.24 -3.68 18.67
N ILE A 87 2.66 -3.43 17.43
CA ILE A 87 3.34 -4.43 16.60
C ILE A 87 4.61 -4.93 17.29
N ARG A 88 5.43 -4.02 17.81
CA ARG A 88 6.68 -4.35 18.48
C ARG A 88 6.45 -5.13 19.78
N ASP A 89 5.58 -4.61 20.65
CA ASP A 89 5.38 -5.18 21.98
C ASP A 89 4.72 -6.56 21.92
N LYS A 90 3.84 -6.77 20.97
CA LYS A 90 3.19 -8.06 20.75
C LYS A 90 3.99 -8.98 19.81
N ARG A 91 5.12 -8.52 19.32
CA ARG A 91 6.01 -9.27 18.41
C ARG A 91 5.25 -9.80 17.18
N LEU A 92 4.41 -8.93 16.58
CA LEU A 92 3.57 -9.31 15.46
C LEU A 92 4.29 -9.30 14.12
N GLY A 93 5.40 -8.57 14.02
CA GLY A 93 6.14 -8.46 12.77
C GLY A 93 7.23 -7.41 12.86
N TYR A 94 7.63 -6.90 11.71
CA TYR A 94 8.74 -5.94 11.61
C TYR A 94 8.54 -4.97 10.43
N PRO A 95 9.16 -3.77 10.48
CA PRO A 95 9.09 -2.85 9.35
C PRO A 95 9.90 -3.37 8.17
N VAL A 96 9.34 -3.25 6.97
CA VAL A 96 10.01 -3.59 5.71
C VAL A 96 10.68 -2.36 5.13
N THR A 97 10.06 -1.19 5.29
CA THR A 97 10.60 0.10 4.87
C THR A 97 10.61 1.08 6.02
N LYS A 98 11.32 2.19 5.85
CA LYS A 98 11.16 3.35 6.71
C LYS A 98 9.92 4.13 6.26
N LEU A 99 9.50 5.12 7.05
CA LEU A 99 8.47 6.06 6.64
C LEU A 99 9.02 6.92 5.50
N GLU A 100 8.32 6.95 4.37
CA GLU A 100 8.77 7.68 3.19
C GLU A 100 7.58 8.27 2.44
N LYS A 101 7.83 9.33 1.69
CA LYS A 101 6.82 9.95 0.85
C LYS A 101 6.39 8.96 -0.24
N SER A 102 5.08 8.76 -0.39
CA SER A 102 4.57 7.92 -1.47
C SER A 102 4.89 8.55 -2.84
N GLY A 103 5.23 7.71 -3.81
CA GLY A 103 5.39 8.14 -5.19
C GLY A 103 4.06 8.36 -5.90
N SER A 104 2.95 8.00 -5.27
CA SER A 104 1.61 8.21 -5.81
C SER A 104 0.91 9.35 -5.08
N SER A 105 0.20 10.20 -5.82
CA SER A 105 -0.60 11.28 -5.24
C SER A 105 -1.80 10.78 -4.44
N GLU A 106 -2.18 9.51 -4.61
CA GLU A 106 -3.30 8.91 -3.87
C GLU A 106 -2.97 8.63 -2.41
N CYS A 107 -1.68 8.60 -2.06
CA CYS A 107 -1.21 8.35 -0.71
C CYS A 107 -0.34 9.50 -0.22
N GLY A 108 -0.16 9.57 1.10
CA GLY A 108 0.71 10.55 1.74
C GLY A 108 2.08 9.98 2.06
N TRP A 109 2.35 9.80 3.35
CA TRP A 109 3.58 9.19 3.84
C TRP A 109 3.31 7.73 4.19
N VAL A 110 4.11 6.82 3.66
CA VAL A 110 3.83 5.40 3.76
C VAL A 110 4.97 4.64 4.42
N LYS A 111 4.60 3.57 5.11
CA LYS A 111 5.54 2.63 5.72
C LYS A 111 4.96 1.23 5.60
N PHE A 112 5.80 0.30 5.16
CA PHE A 112 5.41 -1.09 5.00
C PHE A 112 5.89 -1.92 6.19
N TYR A 113 5.04 -2.84 6.61
CA TYR A 113 5.34 -3.84 7.63
C TYR A 113 5.05 -5.23 7.10
N PHE A 114 5.83 -6.21 7.56
CA PHE A 114 5.46 -7.61 7.44
C PHE A 114 4.89 -8.08 8.77
N LEU A 115 3.67 -8.57 8.76
CA LEU A 115 3.00 -9.08 9.95
C LEU A 115 2.81 -10.59 9.86
N LYS A 116 3.09 -11.29 10.96
CA LYS A 116 2.81 -12.72 11.07
C LYS A 116 1.32 -12.93 10.82
N ASN A 117 0.98 -13.92 10.03
CA ASN A 117 -0.40 -14.33 9.70
C ASN A 117 -1.19 -13.32 8.84
N HIS A 118 -0.59 -12.18 8.47
CA HIS A 118 -1.24 -11.17 7.62
C HIS A 118 -0.48 -10.90 6.33
N GLY A 119 0.85 -11.13 6.33
CA GLY A 119 1.70 -10.74 5.23
C GLY A 119 2.04 -9.26 5.26
N VAL A 120 2.20 -8.67 4.09
CA VAL A 120 2.58 -7.25 3.97
C VAL A 120 1.37 -6.36 4.22
N ILE A 121 1.56 -5.32 5.02
CA ILE A 121 0.59 -4.22 5.15
C ILE A 121 1.29 -2.91 4.86
N GLU A 122 0.52 -1.91 4.45
CA GLU A 122 0.98 -0.55 4.24
C GLU A 122 0.22 0.37 5.19
N LEU A 123 0.95 1.24 5.88
CA LEU A 123 0.37 2.28 6.72
C LEU A 123 0.52 3.62 5.98
N ASN A 124 -0.60 4.24 5.65
CA ASN A 124 -0.64 5.52 4.94
C ASN A 124 -0.93 6.63 5.95
N LEU A 125 0.12 7.35 6.36
CA LEU A 125 0.00 8.46 7.30
C LEU A 125 -0.54 9.68 6.57
N LEU A 126 -1.70 10.16 7.01
CA LEU A 126 -2.37 11.30 6.39
C LEU A 126 -1.81 12.65 6.85
N GLU A 127 -1.24 12.68 8.05
CA GLU A 127 -0.58 13.87 8.59
C GLU A 127 0.81 14.04 8.02
N ASN A 128 1.20 15.27 7.71
CA ASN A 128 2.58 15.55 7.27
C ASN A 128 3.51 15.45 8.49
N PRO A 129 4.46 14.50 8.50
CA PRO A 129 5.33 14.30 9.65
C PRO A 129 6.34 15.43 9.87
N SER A 130 6.51 16.33 8.90
CA SER A 130 7.44 17.46 8.98
C SER A 130 6.83 18.71 9.63
N VAL A 131 5.55 18.66 10.02
CA VAL A 131 4.85 19.80 10.62
C VAL A 131 4.82 19.72 12.14
#